data_6f3a4c50debd2aef7f3e3f40444f147b
#
_entry.id   6f3a4c50debd2aef7f3e3f40444f147b
#
_cell.length_a   1.000
_cell.length_b   1.000
_cell.length_c   1.000
_cell.angle_alpha   90.00
_cell.angle_beta   90.00
_cell.angle_gamma   90.00
#
_symmetry.space_group_name_H-M   'P 1'
#
loop_
_entity.id
_entity.type
_entity.pdbx_description
1 polymer ?
#
loop_
_entity_poly.entity_id
_entity_poly.type
_entity_poly.pdbx_seq_one_letter_code
_entity_poly.pdbx_strand_id
1 'polypeptide(L)'
;MKKLLPDLLVILTFAVLSFAYFFPADIEDRILFQHDTAAGAGAGQEASLYRQETGEYTRWTNSLFGGMPTYQIAPSYDSTQPLTWVQKVYRLFLPTYVNLTFILMLGFFILLRAFGIPTWLAGLGGLMWAFSSYFFILISAGHIWKFITLAYIPPTIAGIVLAYRGKYLAGGIVTALFIALQILSNHVQMSYYFLFVILFIAGAYFEDAWRNKTLPQFFKASGVLVVAALIGISVNLSNLYHTYQYSKETMRGKSELVETGDAAKQTSSGLDRDYITQWSYGIGETWTLLVPNFKGGASVPLILNETAMEKANPTYSGLYQQLPQYFGDQPMTSGPVYVCLLYTSPSPRDR
;
A
#
# COMPACT_ATOMS: atom_id res chain seq x y z
N MET A 1 -5.15 -27.10 -20.53
CA MET A 1 -5.97 -25.93 -20.91
C MET A 1 -7.33 -25.90 -20.23
N LYS A 2 -8.19 -26.95 -20.26
CA LYS A 2 -9.55 -26.92 -19.64
C LYS A 2 -9.57 -26.58 -18.12
N LYS A 3 -8.51 -26.90 -17.34
CA LYS A 3 -8.43 -26.63 -15.90
C LYS A 3 -8.08 -25.16 -15.56
N LEU A 4 -7.45 -24.43 -16.49
CA LEU A 4 -7.05 -23.01 -16.28
C LEU A 4 -8.10 -22.04 -16.80
N LEU A 5 -9.04 -22.48 -17.62
CA LEU A 5 -10.06 -21.62 -18.20
C LEU A 5 -10.89 -20.85 -17.15
N PRO A 6 -11.35 -21.47 -16.04
CA PRO A 6 -12.08 -20.73 -15.01
C PRO A 6 -11.24 -19.63 -14.35
N ASP A 7 -9.94 -19.89 -14.08
CA ASP A 7 -9.05 -18.88 -13.49
C ASP A 7 -8.83 -17.72 -14.46
N LEU A 8 -8.66 -17.99 -15.77
CA LEU A 8 -8.53 -16.95 -16.80
C LEU A 8 -9.80 -16.11 -16.95
N LEU A 9 -10.99 -16.72 -16.86
CA LEU A 9 -12.26 -16.02 -16.89
C LEU A 9 -12.41 -15.07 -15.70
N VAL A 10 -12.00 -15.48 -14.49
CA VAL A 10 -12.01 -14.62 -13.31
C VAL A 10 -11.04 -13.44 -13.49
N ILE A 11 -9.83 -13.67 -14.02
CA ILE A 11 -8.85 -12.60 -14.26
C ILE A 11 -9.38 -11.61 -15.31
N LEU A 12 -10.01 -12.09 -16.38
CA LEU A 12 -10.66 -11.24 -17.37
C LEU A 12 -11.80 -10.42 -16.75
N THR A 13 -12.62 -11.05 -15.90
CA THR A 13 -13.68 -10.35 -15.15
C THR A 13 -13.10 -9.24 -14.28
N PHE A 14 -11.98 -9.44 -13.62
CA PHE A 14 -11.30 -8.39 -12.85
C PHE A 14 -10.89 -7.21 -13.72
N ALA A 15 -10.32 -7.46 -14.90
CA ALA A 15 -9.96 -6.38 -15.83
C ALA A 15 -11.21 -5.59 -16.27
N VAL A 16 -12.28 -6.29 -16.65
CA VAL A 16 -13.55 -5.66 -17.05
C VAL A 16 -14.16 -4.83 -15.92
N LEU A 17 -14.21 -5.36 -14.69
CA LEU A 17 -14.74 -4.63 -13.54
C LEU A 17 -13.89 -3.40 -13.18
N SER A 18 -12.57 -3.49 -13.31
CA SER A 18 -11.67 -2.35 -13.10
C SER A 18 -11.92 -1.24 -14.12
N PHE A 19 -12.09 -1.58 -15.38
CA PHE A 19 -12.49 -0.63 -16.41
C PHE A 19 -13.86 -0.05 -16.14
N ALA A 20 -14.86 -0.88 -15.85
CA ALA A 20 -16.22 -0.42 -15.58
C ALA A 20 -16.29 0.58 -14.42
N TYR A 21 -15.48 0.39 -13.39
CA TYR A 21 -15.44 1.28 -12.24
C TYR A 21 -14.86 2.66 -12.57
N PHE A 22 -13.81 2.71 -13.40
CA PHE A 22 -13.15 3.96 -13.80
C PHE A 22 -13.61 4.47 -15.17
N PHE A 23 -14.64 3.86 -15.77
CA PHE A 23 -15.09 4.11 -17.13
C PHE A 23 -15.19 5.60 -17.53
N PRO A 24 -15.82 6.49 -16.76
CA PRO A 24 -15.90 7.89 -17.19
C PRO A 24 -14.53 8.57 -17.19
N ALA A 25 -13.71 8.31 -16.17
CA ALA A 25 -12.41 8.97 -16.03
C ALA A 25 -11.41 8.52 -17.11
N ASP A 26 -11.41 7.22 -17.46
CA ASP A 26 -10.44 6.67 -18.40
C ASP A 26 -10.77 6.99 -19.86
N ILE A 27 -12.06 6.99 -20.25
CA ILE A 27 -12.50 7.30 -21.63
C ILE A 27 -12.54 8.80 -21.93
N GLU A 28 -12.86 9.61 -20.93
CA GLU A 28 -12.96 11.05 -21.06
C GLU A 28 -11.64 11.78 -20.77
N ASP A 29 -10.52 11.05 -20.69
CA ASP A 29 -9.18 11.57 -20.33
C ASP A 29 -9.20 12.43 -19.04
N ARG A 30 -10.12 12.13 -18.12
CA ARG A 30 -10.18 12.82 -16.84
C ARG A 30 -9.07 12.36 -15.92
N ILE A 31 -8.41 13.30 -15.30
CA ILE A 31 -7.39 13.03 -14.28
C ILE A 31 -8.04 13.10 -12.91
N LEU A 32 -7.89 12.03 -12.11
CA LEU A 32 -8.25 12.10 -10.71
C LEU A 32 -7.28 13.06 -10.00
N PHE A 33 -7.80 14.15 -9.47
CA PHE A 33 -7.00 15.05 -8.66
C PHE A 33 -6.65 14.37 -7.34
N GLN A 34 -5.35 14.19 -7.10
CA GLN A 34 -4.79 13.58 -5.90
C GLN A 34 -3.70 14.50 -5.39
N HIS A 35 -3.87 15.05 -4.21
CA HIS A 35 -2.96 16.05 -3.65
C HIS A 35 -1.51 15.57 -3.61
N ASP A 36 -1.25 14.38 -3.05
CA ASP A 36 0.10 13.85 -2.90
C ASP A 36 0.73 13.46 -4.25
N THR A 37 -0.07 12.98 -5.18
CA THR A 37 0.41 12.66 -6.54
C THR A 37 0.82 13.94 -7.28
N ALA A 38 0.02 15.01 -7.17
CA ALA A 38 0.34 16.30 -7.78
C ALA A 38 1.61 16.93 -7.16
N ALA A 39 1.72 16.90 -5.83
CA ALA A 39 2.90 17.37 -5.10
C ALA A 39 4.16 16.56 -5.49
N GLY A 40 4.04 15.23 -5.56
CA GLY A 40 5.13 14.35 -5.98
C GLY A 40 5.55 14.56 -7.43
N ALA A 41 4.61 14.79 -8.34
CA ALA A 41 4.89 15.10 -9.74
C ALA A 41 5.64 16.44 -9.87
N GLY A 42 5.21 17.48 -9.14
CA GLY A 42 5.90 18.77 -9.09
C GLY A 42 7.32 18.64 -8.54
N ALA A 43 7.50 17.93 -7.45
CA ALA A 43 8.81 17.68 -6.86
C ALA A 43 9.78 16.91 -7.79
N GLY A 44 9.25 15.97 -8.58
CA GLY A 44 10.04 15.16 -9.52
C GLY A 44 10.18 15.76 -10.92
N GLN A 45 9.60 16.93 -11.18
CA GLN A 45 9.54 17.51 -12.53
C GLN A 45 10.92 17.77 -13.14
N GLU A 46 11.84 18.40 -12.39
CA GLU A 46 13.20 18.68 -12.85
C GLU A 46 13.95 17.40 -13.26
N ALA A 47 13.87 16.36 -12.42
CA ALA A 47 14.48 15.07 -12.71
C ALA A 47 13.86 14.40 -13.96
N SER A 48 12.56 14.59 -14.18
CA SER A 48 11.85 14.09 -15.35
C SER A 48 12.28 14.83 -16.64
N LEU A 49 12.39 16.16 -16.59
CA LEU A 49 12.87 16.98 -17.71
C LEU A 49 14.32 16.65 -18.06
N TYR A 50 15.20 16.55 -17.06
CA TYR A 50 16.58 16.14 -17.27
C TYR A 50 16.69 14.81 -18.03
N ARG A 51 15.86 13.84 -17.63
CA ARG A 51 15.81 12.54 -18.31
C ARG A 51 15.30 12.63 -19.74
N GLN A 52 14.31 13.48 -20.01
CA GLN A 52 13.78 13.67 -21.37
C GLN A 52 14.82 14.32 -22.30
N GLU A 53 15.62 15.23 -21.78
CA GLU A 53 16.63 15.95 -22.54
C GLU A 53 17.92 15.14 -22.77
N THR A 54 18.38 14.41 -21.74
CA THR A 54 19.68 13.73 -21.77
C THR A 54 19.60 12.22 -21.96
N GLY A 55 18.45 11.61 -21.68
CA GLY A 55 18.28 10.16 -21.59
C GLY A 55 18.80 9.54 -20.27
N GLU A 56 19.41 10.33 -19.39
CA GLU A 56 20.05 9.88 -18.17
C GLU A 56 19.21 10.18 -16.93
N TYR A 57 19.49 9.50 -15.80
CA TYR A 57 18.85 9.75 -14.51
C TYR A 57 19.75 10.68 -13.67
N THR A 58 19.20 11.81 -13.23
CA THR A 58 19.87 12.62 -12.21
C THR A 58 19.66 12.02 -10.81
N ARG A 59 20.67 12.19 -9.94
CA ARG A 59 20.61 11.85 -8.51
C ARG A 59 20.43 13.09 -7.62
N TRP A 60 20.27 14.25 -8.23
CA TRP A 60 20.11 15.53 -7.56
C TRP A 60 19.02 16.37 -8.21
N THR A 61 18.31 17.16 -7.41
CA THR A 61 17.37 18.17 -7.88
C THR A 61 17.61 19.48 -7.13
N ASN A 62 17.42 20.60 -7.81
CA ASN A 62 17.47 21.93 -7.24
C ASN A 62 16.06 22.49 -6.91
N SER A 63 15.01 21.76 -7.27
CA SER A 63 13.62 22.21 -7.14
C SER A 63 13.12 22.32 -5.70
N LEU A 64 13.81 21.69 -4.74
CA LEU A 64 13.40 21.64 -3.33
C LEU A 64 14.56 21.96 -2.39
N PHE A 65 14.29 22.72 -1.32
CA PHE A 65 15.20 22.99 -0.21
C PHE A 65 16.57 23.56 -0.62
N GLY A 66 16.68 24.21 -1.79
CA GLY A 66 17.96 24.68 -2.32
C GLY A 66 18.85 23.56 -2.90
N GLY A 67 18.33 22.38 -3.02
CA GLY A 67 18.98 21.19 -3.59
C GLY A 67 18.91 19.99 -2.65
N MET A 68 18.54 18.82 -3.22
CA MET A 68 18.49 17.57 -2.48
C MET A 68 18.67 16.33 -3.37
N PRO A 69 19.07 15.18 -2.81
CA PRO A 69 19.09 13.92 -3.55
C PRO A 69 17.70 13.48 -4.00
N THR A 70 17.62 12.86 -5.20
CA THR A 70 16.36 12.36 -5.78
C THR A 70 15.94 10.99 -5.28
N TYR A 71 16.60 10.42 -4.30
CA TYR A 71 16.42 9.03 -3.85
C TYR A 71 14.99 8.67 -3.43
N GLN A 72 14.21 9.63 -2.93
CA GLN A 72 12.82 9.43 -2.52
C GLN A 72 11.81 10.14 -3.43
N ILE A 73 12.26 11.07 -4.29
CA ILE A 73 11.37 11.84 -5.17
C ILE A 73 11.23 11.14 -6.53
N ALA A 74 12.35 10.72 -7.13
CA ALA A 74 12.40 10.07 -8.44
C ALA A 74 13.36 8.86 -8.40
N PRO A 75 13.09 7.84 -7.55
CA PRO A 75 13.97 6.68 -7.43
C PRO A 75 13.99 5.89 -8.74
N SER A 76 15.17 5.74 -9.32
CA SER A 76 15.40 4.92 -10.51
C SER A 76 16.78 4.31 -10.47
N TYR A 77 16.85 2.99 -10.70
CA TYR A 77 18.09 2.21 -10.63
C TYR A 77 18.09 1.17 -11.73
N ASP A 78 19.23 0.99 -12.40
CA ASP A 78 19.38 0.03 -13.50
C ASP A 78 19.07 -1.41 -13.05
N SER A 79 19.46 -1.76 -11.81
CA SER A 79 19.16 -3.07 -11.23
C SER A 79 17.66 -3.38 -11.13
N THR A 80 16.80 -2.36 -11.09
CA THR A 80 15.34 -2.52 -10.97
C THR A 80 14.59 -2.39 -12.30
N GLN A 81 15.25 -2.01 -13.38
CA GLN A 81 14.63 -1.87 -14.70
C GLN A 81 13.90 -3.14 -15.19
N PRO A 82 14.47 -4.35 -15.07
CA PRO A 82 13.74 -5.56 -15.44
C PRO A 82 12.44 -5.76 -14.66
N LEU A 83 12.40 -5.38 -13.38
CA LEU A 83 11.20 -5.48 -12.55
C LEU A 83 10.08 -4.55 -13.04
N THR A 84 10.41 -3.42 -13.65
CA THR A 84 9.42 -2.52 -14.24
C THR A 84 8.64 -3.21 -15.37
N TRP A 85 9.30 -4.01 -16.18
CA TRP A 85 8.65 -4.84 -17.20
C TRP A 85 7.77 -5.92 -16.59
N VAL A 86 8.28 -6.64 -15.60
CA VAL A 86 7.50 -7.66 -14.88
C VAL A 86 6.25 -7.03 -14.25
N GLN A 87 6.39 -5.83 -13.69
CA GLN A 87 5.28 -5.08 -13.12
C GLN A 87 4.22 -4.71 -14.18
N LYS A 88 4.64 -4.24 -15.37
CA LYS A 88 3.73 -3.96 -16.49
C LYS A 88 2.98 -5.22 -16.96
N VAL A 89 3.67 -6.33 -17.09
CA VAL A 89 3.05 -7.63 -17.45
C VAL A 89 2.04 -8.07 -16.39
N TYR A 90 2.40 -8.00 -15.10
CA TYR A 90 1.50 -8.35 -13.99
C TYR A 90 0.24 -7.48 -13.97
N ARG A 91 0.36 -6.23 -14.38
CA ARG A 91 -0.75 -5.27 -14.50
C ARG A 91 -1.51 -5.35 -15.83
N LEU A 92 -1.18 -6.31 -16.70
CA LEU A 92 -1.74 -6.48 -18.06
C LEU A 92 -1.67 -5.20 -18.91
N PHE A 93 -0.71 -4.32 -18.68
CA PHE A 93 -0.57 -3.00 -19.36
C PHE A 93 -1.81 -2.11 -19.23
N LEU A 94 -2.65 -2.34 -18.23
CA LEU A 94 -3.85 -1.55 -17.99
C LEU A 94 -3.51 -0.10 -17.61
N PRO A 95 -4.38 0.88 -17.92
CA PRO A 95 -4.22 2.29 -17.54
C PRO A 95 -4.00 2.49 -16.05
N THR A 96 -3.50 3.67 -15.66
CA THR A 96 -2.97 3.92 -14.32
C THR A 96 -3.93 3.57 -13.19
N TYR A 97 -5.18 4.04 -13.22
CA TYR A 97 -6.12 3.77 -12.12
C TYR A 97 -6.77 2.39 -12.24
N VAL A 98 -7.06 1.97 -13.45
CA VAL A 98 -7.63 0.65 -13.74
C VAL A 98 -6.72 -0.46 -13.23
N ASN A 99 -5.39 -0.35 -13.43
CA ASN A 99 -4.45 -1.36 -12.98
C ASN A 99 -4.40 -1.49 -11.44
N LEU A 100 -4.71 -0.44 -10.67
CA LEU A 100 -4.64 -0.48 -9.22
C LEU A 100 -5.66 -1.45 -8.62
N THR A 101 -6.93 -1.31 -8.96
CA THR A 101 -7.98 -2.23 -8.51
C THR A 101 -7.79 -3.62 -9.05
N PHE A 102 -7.30 -3.75 -10.30
CA PHE A 102 -6.99 -5.02 -10.91
C PHE A 102 -5.94 -5.80 -10.10
N ILE A 103 -4.79 -5.19 -9.74
CA ILE A 103 -3.73 -5.90 -8.99
C ILE A 103 -4.15 -6.27 -7.57
N LEU A 104 -5.05 -5.52 -6.93
CA LEU A 104 -5.63 -5.90 -5.65
C LEU A 104 -6.45 -7.18 -5.76
N MET A 105 -7.38 -7.22 -6.73
CA MET A 105 -8.21 -8.40 -6.99
C MET A 105 -7.35 -9.61 -7.34
N LEU A 106 -6.40 -9.43 -8.25
CA LEU A 106 -5.51 -10.50 -8.72
C LEU A 106 -4.62 -11.02 -7.58
N GLY A 107 -4.02 -10.12 -6.78
CA GLY A 107 -3.14 -10.51 -5.68
C GLY A 107 -3.86 -11.35 -4.63
N PHE A 108 -5.06 -10.93 -4.22
CA PHE A 108 -5.85 -11.67 -3.25
C PHE A 108 -6.43 -12.98 -3.82
N PHE A 109 -6.82 -12.97 -5.08
CA PHE A 109 -7.20 -14.18 -5.80
C PHE A 109 -6.07 -15.23 -5.79
N ILE A 110 -4.83 -14.84 -6.12
CA ILE A 110 -3.65 -15.71 -6.08
C ILE A 110 -3.46 -16.29 -4.68
N LEU A 111 -3.62 -15.50 -3.63
CA LEU A 111 -3.53 -15.95 -2.25
C LEU A 111 -4.58 -17.03 -1.94
N LEU A 112 -5.84 -16.77 -2.24
CA LEU A 112 -6.92 -17.72 -1.97
C LEU A 112 -6.76 -19.02 -2.78
N ARG A 113 -6.27 -18.92 -4.03
CA ARG A 113 -5.92 -20.11 -4.83
C ARG A 113 -4.74 -20.88 -4.22
N ALA A 114 -3.76 -20.22 -3.62
CA ALA A 114 -2.68 -20.89 -2.89
C ALA A 114 -3.19 -21.65 -1.67
N PHE A 115 -4.22 -21.15 -1.00
CA PHE A 115 -4.95 -21.86 0.06
C PHE A 115 -5.86 -22.99 -0.46
N GLY A 116 -5.99 -23.17 -1.77
CA GLY A 116 -6.82 -24.21 -2.37
C GLY A 116 -8.31 -23.87 -2.43
N ILE A 117 -8.68 -22.61 -2.23
CA ILE A 117 -10.06 -22.14 -2.35
C ILE A 117 -10.53 -22.30 -3.81
N PRO A 118 -11.77 -22.77 -4.07
CA PRO A 118 -12.31 -22.87 -5.42
C PRO A 118 -12.27 -21.55 -6.19
N THR A 119 -12.06 -21.62 -7.52
CA THR A 119 -11.82 -20.45 -8.38
C THR A 119 -12.85 -19.34 -8.21
N TRP A 120 -14.14 -19.67 -8.26
CA TRP A 120 -15.20 -18.67 -8.17
C TRP A 120 -15.29 -17.99 -6.80
N LEU A 121 -15.08 -18.76 -5.74
CA LEU A 121 -15.04 -18.23 -4.38
C LEU A 121 -13.79 -17.38 -4.14
N ALA A 122 -12.66 -17.81 -4.69
CA ALA A 122 -11.43 -17.01 -4.67
C ALA A 122 -11.58 -15.69 -5.46
N GLY A 123 -12.30 -15.74 -6.59
CA GLY A 123 -12.66 -14.56 -7.37
C GLY A 123 -13.52 -13.58 -6.57
N LEU A 124 -14.56 -14.07 -5.91
CA LEU A 124 -15.40 -13.26 -5.02
C LEU A 124 -14.56 -12.63 -3.89
N GLY A 125 -13.69 -13.40 -3.26
CA GLY A 125 -12.79 -12.89 -2.21
C GLY A 125 -11.87 -11.79 -2.72
N GLY A 126 -11.30 -11.93 -3.94
CA GLY A 126 -10.50 -10.88 -4.58
C GLY A 126 -11.29 -9.59 -4.78
N LEU A 127 -12.53 -9.71 -5.24
CA LEU A 127 -13.45 -8.57 -5.40
C LEU A 127 -13.73 -7.87 -4.06
N MET A 128 -14.14 -8.62 -3.05
CA MET A 128 -14.44 -8.07 -1.72
C MET A 128 -13.23 -7.36 -1.09
N TRP A 129 -12.03 -7.92 -1.25
CA TRP A 129 -10.79 -7.30 -0.79
C TRP A 129 -10.53 -5.97 -1.48
N ALA A 130 -10.56 -5.95 -2.81
CA ALA A 130 -10.23 -4.76 -3.60
C ALA A 130 -11.22 -3.61 -3.40
N PHE A 131 -12.48 -3.92 -3.17
CA PHE A 131 -13.55 -2.92 -2.95
C PHE A 131 -13.76 -2.54 -1.49
N SER A 132 -12.79 -2.85 -0.60
CA SER A 132 -12.83 -2.30 0.76
C SER A 132 -12.53 -0.79 0.74
N SER A 133 -13.19 -0.03 1.61
CA SER A 133 -13.13 1.44 1.64
C SER A 133 -11.71 1.98 1.78
N TYR A 134 -10.85 1.30 2.52
CA TYR A 134 -9.48 1.72 2.77
C TYR A 134 -8.66 1.95 1.49
N PHE A 135 -8.81 1.08 0.50
CA PHE A 135 -8.05 1.21 -0.76
C PHE A 135 -8.49 2.42 -1.58
N PHE A 136 -9.79 2.74 -1.56
CA PHE A 136 -10.29 3.93 -2.24
C PHE A 136 -9.87 5.22 -1.54
N ILE A 137 -9.77 5.21 -0.22
CA ILE A 137 -9.19 6.32 0.55
C ILE A 137 -7.72 6.55 0.16
N LEU A 138 -6.93 5.47 0.00
CA LEU A 138 -5.54 5.58 -0.47
C LEU A 138 -5.43 6.14 -1.89
N ILE A 139 -6.33 5.74 -2.80
CA ILE A 139 -6.39 6.31 -4.16
C ILE A 139 -6.74 7.78 -4.09
N SER A 140 -7.77 8.16 -3.34
CA SER A 140 -8.19 9.55 -3.19
C SER A 140 -7.08 10.44 -2.61
N ALA A 141 -6.33 9.93 -1.62
CA ALA A 141 -5.20 10.64 -1.02
C ALA A 141 -3.98 10.76 -1.95
N GLY A 142 -3.86 9.89 -2.96
CA GLY A 142 -2.66 9.80 -3.80
C GLY A 142 -1.54 8.96 -3.21
N HIS A 143 -1.80 8.15 -2.18
CA HIS A 143 -0.81 7.27 -1.54
C HIS A 143 -0.51 6.03 -2.39
N ILE A 144 -0.15 6.23 -3.65
CA ILE A 144 -0.03 5.16 -4.66
C ILE A 144 1.08 4.16 -4.32
N TRP A 145 2.21 4.61 -3.80
CA TRP A 145 3.30 3.70 -3.43
C TRP A 145 2.90 2.76 -2.28
N LYS A 146 2.21 3.31 -1.28
CA LYS A 146 1.63 2.52 -0.18
C LYS A 146 0.60 1.51 -0.70
N PHE A 147 -0.30 1.95 -1.58
CA PHE A 147 -1.30 1.12 -2.23
C PHE A 147 -0.68 -0.08 -2.96
N ILE A 148 0.31 0.17 -3.83
CA ILE A 148 0.97 -0.87 -4.62
C ILE A 148 1.73 -1.84 -3.71
N THR A 149 2.39 -1.35 -2.66
CA THR A 149 3.04 -2.20 -1.66
C THR A 149 2.04 -3.17 -1.03
N LEU A 150 0.87 -2.67 -0.60
CA LEU A 150 -0.20 -3.48 -0.03
C LEU A 150 -0.77 -4.49 -1.02
N ALA A 151 -0.86 -4.15 -2.31
CA ALA A 151 -1.36 -5.05 -3.34
C ALA A 151 -0.42 -6.25 -3.59
N TYR A 152 0.88 -6.13 -3.29
CA TYR A 152 1.84 -7.22 -3.44
C TYR A 152 1.98 -8.11 -2.18
N ILE A 153 1.41 -7.72 -1.05
CA ILE A 153 1.40 -8.54 0.17
C ILE A 153 0.67 -9.87 -0.01
N PRO A 154 -0.57 -9.93 -0.50
CA PRO A 154 -1.29 -11.19 -0.66
C PRO A 154 -0.54 -12.22 -1.54
N PRO A 155 -0.01 -11.88 -2.73
CA PRO A 155 0.75 -12.84 -3.51
C PRO A 155 2.09 -13.24 -2.87
N THR A 156 2.72 -12.36 -2.05
CA THR A 156 3.88 -12.76 -1.24
C THR A 156 3.50 -13.86 -0.24
N ILE A 157 2.38 -13.69 0.48
CA ILE A 157 1.85 -14.72 1.38
C ILE A 157 1.53 -16.01 0.60
N ALA A 158 0.98 -15.89 -0.61
CA ALA A 158 0.71 -17.05 -1.45
C ALA A 158 1.98 -17.88 -1.72
N GLY A 159 3.10 -17.22 -2.02
CA GLY A 159 4.40 -17.89 -2.19
C GLY A 159 4.85 -18.59 -0.91
N ILE A 160 4.70 -17.96 0.24
CA ILE A 160 5.03 -18.54 1.56
C ILE A 160 4.17 -19.79 1.82
N VAL A 161 2.85 -19.71 1.60
CA VAL A 161 1.92 -20.82 1.76
C VAL A 161 2.27 -21.99 0.82
N LEU A 162 2.59 -21.70 -0.44
CA LEU A 162 3.01 -22.74 -1.39
C LEU A 162 4.27 -23.46 -0.94
N ALA A 163 5.27 -22.74 -0.41
CA ALA A 163 6.50 -23.33 0.10
C ALA A 163 6.23 -24.27 1.29
N TYR A 164 5.46 -23.81 2.29
CA TYR A 164 5.10 -24.65 3.45
C TYR A 164 4.19 -25.83 3.08
N ARG A 165 3.46 -25.76 1.96
CA ARG A 165 2.71 -26.88 1.38
C ARG A 165 3.57 -27.82 0.50
N GLY A 166 4.89 -27.71 0.58
CA GLY A 166 5.82 -28.58 -0.13
C GLY A 166 6.12 -28.20 -1.59
N LYS A 167 5.51 -27.13 -2.12
CA LYS A 167 5.79 -26.61 -3.47
C LYS A 167 6.97 -25.63 -3.43
N TYR A 168 8.13 -26.11 -2.98
CA TYR A 168 9.28 -25.27 -2.62
C TYR A 168 9.72 -24.33 -3.74
N LEU A 169 9.91 -24.84 -4.97
CA LEU A 169 10.38 -24.02 -6.09
C LEU A 169 9.37 -22.95 -6.47
N ALA A 170 8.10 -23.31 -6.64
CA ALA A 170 7.05 -22.38 -6.99
C ALA A 170 6.86 -21.32 -5.88
N GLY A 171 6.84 -21.76 -4.61
CA GLY A 171 6.74 -20.88 -3.45
C GLY A 171 7.92 -19.91 -3.37
N GLY A 172 9.14 -20.40 -3.57
CA GLY A 172 10.35 -19.57 -3.57
C GLY A 172 10.35 -18.52 -4.68
N ILE A 173 10.03 -18.91 -5.92
CA ILE A 173 9.97 -17.97 -7.06
C ILE A 173 8.90 -16.90 -6.84
N VAL A 174 7.69 -17.28 -6.44
CA VAL A 174 6.60 -16.33 -6.16
C VAL A 174 6.99 -15.38 -5.03
N THR A 175 7.56 -15.90 -3.93
CA THR A 175 8.01 -15.06 -2.80
C THR A 175 9.09 -14.09 -3.22
N ALA A 176 10.14 -14.54 -3.92
CA ALA A 176 11.23 -13.67 -4.37
C ALA A 176 10.72 -12.56 -5.29
N LEU A 177 9.87 -12.91 -6.26
CA LEU A 177 9.29 -11.96 -7.20
C LEU A 177 8.46 -10.89 -6.49
N PHE A 178 7.53 -11.29 -5.64
CA PHE A 178 6.63 -10.32 -5.01
C PHE A 178 7.30 -9.53 -3.88
N ILE A 179 8.33 -10.05 -3.21
CA ILE A 179 9.19 -9.24 -2.34
C ILE A 179 9.95 -8.19 -3.16
N ALA A 180 10.51 -8.57 -4.31
CA ALA A 180 11.20 -7.61 -5.18
C ALA A 180 10.27 -6.48 -5.65
N LEU A 181 9.06 -6.82 -6.10
CA LEU A 181 8.04 -5.85 -6.53
C LEU A 181 7.52 -4.99 -5.37
N GLN A 182 7.37 -5.56 -4.18
CA GLN A 182 6.93 -4.86 -2.99
C GLN A 182 7.95 -3.80 -2.55
N ILE A 183 9.24 -4.13 -2.54
CA ILE A 183 10.31 -3.18 -2.19
C ILE A 183 10.47 -2.12 -3.29
N LEU A 184 10.34 -2.51 -4.57
CA LEU A 184 10.34 -1.58 -5.71
C LEU A 184 9.27 -0.49 -5.57
N SER A 185 8.15 -0.78 -4.90
CA SER A 185 7.08 0.21 -4.63
C SER A 185 7.50 1.33 -3.67
N ASN A 186 8.71 1.28 -3.15
CA ASN A 186 9.38 2.31 -2.34
C ASN A 186 8.64 2.74 -1.06
N HIS A 187 7.83 1.86 -0.46
CA HIS A 187 7.17 2.10 0.82
C HIS A 187 7.67 1.13 1.90
N VAL A 188 8.92 1.34 2.34
CA VAL A 188 9.67 0.44 3.24
C VAL A 188 8.93 0.20 4.57
N GLN A 189 8.24 1.21 5.10
CA GLN A 189 7.49 1.11 6.35
C GLN A 189 6.42 0.02 6.31
N MET A 190 5.65 -0.08 5.21
CA MET A 190 4.63 -1.12 5.07
C MET A 190 5.26 -2.51 4.95
N SER A 191 6.40 -2.62 4.25
CA SER A 191 7.16 -3.87 4.16
C SER A 191 7.70 -4.30 5.53
N TYR A 192 8.13 -3.35 6.37
CA TYR A 192 8.55 -3.63 7.75
C TYR A 192 7.38 -4.14 8.61
N TYR A 193 6.22 -3.51 8.56
CA TYR A 193 5.04 -4.00 9.30
C TYR A 193 4.58 -5.38 8.82
N PHE A 194 4.69 -5.62 7.54
CA PHE A 194 4.36 -6.92 6.97
C PHE A 194 5.29 -8.05 7.46
N LEU A 195 6.54 -7.76 7.85
CA LEU A 195 7.43 -8.74 8.46
C LEU A 195 6.81 -9.41 9.70
N PHE A 196 6.09 -8.65 10.53
CA PHE A 196 5.40 -9.24 11.69
C PHE A 196 4.31 -10.24 11.26
N VAL A 197 3.57 -9.94 10.20
CA VAL A 197 2.58 -10.89 9.65
C VAL A 197 3.26 -12.17 9.17
N ILE A 198 4.41 -12.05 8.48
CA ILE A 198 5.21 -13.22 8.05
C ILE A 198 5.63 -14.06 9.25
N LEU A 199 6.11 -13.44 10.34
CA LEU A 199 6.53 -14.13 11.55
C LEU A 199 5.35 -14.89 12.20
N PHE A 200 4.16 -14.30 12.26
CA PHE A 200 2.97 -15.00 12.76
C PHE A 200 2.57 -16.19 11.88
N ILE A 201 2.62 -16.03 10.54
CA ILE A 201 2.35 -17.12 9.60
C ILE A 201 3.38 -18.24 9.78
N ALA A 202 4.67 -17.90 9.86
CA ALA A 202 5.73 -18.87 10.10
C ALA A 202 5.56 -19.59 11.44
N GLY A 203 5.17 -18.87 12.49
CA GLY A 203 4.85 -19.44 13.81
C GLY A 203 3.72 -20.45 13.77
N ALA A 204 2.64 -20.12 13.03
CA ALA A 204 1.52 -21.03 12.85
C ALA A 204 1.92 -22.34 12.11
N TYR A 205 2.70 -22.21 11.04
CA TYR A 205 3.25 -23.37 10.32
C TYR A 205 4.28 -24.15 11.13
N PHE A 206 5.04 -23.48 12.01
CA PHE A 206 5.96 -24.15 12.95
C PHE A 206 5.19 -24.98 13.97
N GLU A 207 4.13 -24.42 14.56
CA GLU A 207 3.28 -25.14 15.51
C GLU A 207 2.64 -26.37 14.87
N ASP A 208 2.08 -26.22 13.66
CA ASP A 208 1.51 -27.33 12.90
C ASP A 208 2.57 -28.42 12.63
N ALA A 209 3.77 -28.02 12.18
CA ALA A 209 4.88 -28.94 11.90
C ALA A 209 5.38 -29.65 13.16
N TRP A 210 5.39 -28.96 14.29
CA TRP A 210 5.75 -29.54 15.59
C TRP A 210 4.75 -30.62 16.00
N ARG A 211 3.46 -30.30 15.96
CA ARG A 211 2.39 -31.25 16.32
C ARG A 211 2.35 -32.47 15.41
N ASN A 212 2.57 -32.26 14.10
CA ASN A 212 2.55 -33.33 13.08
C ASN A 212 3.91 -34.01 12.86
N LYS A 213 4.96 -33.67 13.62
CA LYS A 213 6.31 -34.22 13.52
C LYS A 213 6.95 -34.03 12.13
N THR A 214 6.63 -32.91 11.45
CA THR A 214 7.11 -32.57 10.10
C THR A 214 8.12 -31.41 10.09
N LEU A 215 8.85 -31.19 11.20
CA LEU A 215 9.85 -30.13 11.33
C LEU A 215 10.90 -30.08 10.23
N PRO A 216 11.44 -31.23 9.69
CA PRO A 216 12.39 -31.15 8.59
C PRO A 216 11.82 -30.47 7.35
N GLN A 217 10.54 -30.72 7.03
CA GLN A 217 9.85 -30.06 5.92
C GLN A 217 9.64 -28.56 6.16
N PHE A 218 9.31 -28.18 7.39
CA PHE A 218 9.21 -26.78 7.81
C PHE A 218 10.53 -26.05 7.64
N PHE A 219 11.64 -26.61 8.16
CA PHE A 219 12.96 -25.97 8.02
C PHE A 219 13.44 -25.90 6.56
N LYS A 220 13.14 -26.91 5.76
CA LYS A 220 13.43 -26.89 4.32
C LYS A 220 12.67 -25.75 3.61
N ALA A 221 11.35 -25.60 3.89
CA ALA A 221 10.54 -24.52 3.34
C ALA A 221 11.06 -23.15 3.80
N SER A 222 11.34 -23.00 5.09
CA SER A 222 11.89 -21.75 5.66
C SER A 222 13.24 -21.38 5.04
N GLY A 223 14.14 -22.34 4.82
CA GLY A 223 15.40 -22.11 4.13
C GLY A 223 15.20 -21.58 2.71
N VAL A 224 14.29 -22.19 1.94
CA VAL A 224 13.92 -21.70 0.60
C VAL A 224 13.37 -20.28 0.65
N LEU A 225 12.49 -19.99 1.61
CA LEU A 225 11.87 -18.66 1.77
C LEU A 225 12.89 -17.59 2.17
N VAL A 226 13.87 -17.92 3.03
CA VAL A 226 14.98 -17.00 3.37
C VAL A 226 15.80 -16.68 2.13
N VAL A 227 16.18 -17.68 1.35
CA VAL A 227 16.93 -17.46 0.09
C VAL A 227 16.11 -16.63 -0.88
N ALA A 228 14.81 -16.92 -1.03
CA ALA A 228 13.89 -16.17 -1.87
C ALA A 228 13.79 -14.69 -1.43
N ALA A 229 13.69 -14.45 -0.13
CA ALA A 229 13.67 -13.09 0.44
C ALA A 229 14.98 -12.34 0.15
N LEU A 230 16.12 -12.97 0.36
CA LEU A 230 17.44 -12.38 0.06
C LEU A 230 17.57 -12.01 -1.43
N ILE A 231 17.11 -12.86 -2.33
CA ILE A 231 17.07 -12.56 -3.78
C ILE A 231 16.18 -11.37 -4.06
N GLY A 232 14.93 -11.35 -3.54
CA GLY A 232 13.99 -10.26 -3.73
C GLY A 232 14.49 -8.91 -3.19
N ILE A 233 15.18 -8.92 -2.05
CA ILE A 233 15.77 -7.72 -1.45
C ILE A 233 16.99 -7.26 -2.26
N SER A 234 17.87 -8.18 -2.70
CA SER A 234 19.14 -7.84 -3.35
C SER A 234 18.96 -7.03 -4.64
N VAL A 235 17.90 -7.26 -5.39
CA VAL A 235 17.59 -6.49 -6.62
C VAL A 235 17.35 -5.01 -6.31
N ASN A 236 16.85 -4.70 -5.12
CA ASN A 236 16.56 -3.33 -4.66
C ASN A 236 17.65 -2.74 -3.74
N LEU A 237 18.80 -3.41 -3.62
CA LEU A 237 19.83 -3.05 -2.62
C LEU A 237 20.33 -1.61 -2.81
N SER A 238 20.51 -1.16 -4.05
CA SER A 238 20.94 0.22 -4.35
C SER A 238 19.96 1.25 -3.79
N ASN A 239 18.66 1.04 -4.01
CA ASN A 239 17.63 1.93 -3.46
C ASN A 239 17.62 1.91 -1.93
N LEU A 240 17.64 0.73 -1.33
CA LEU A 240 17.65 0.58 0.13
C LEU A 240 18.89 1.21 0.76
N TYR A 241 20.07 1.03 0.15
CA TYR A 241 21.32 1.60 0.64
C TYR A 241 21.29 3.14 0.59
N HIS A 242 20.93 3.74 -0.54
CA HIS A 242 20.89 5.19 -0.64
C HIS A 242 19.79 5.79 0.26
N THR A 243 18.63 5.16 0.36
CA THR A 243 17.58 5.56 1.31
C THR A 243 18.07 5.52 2.75
N TYR A 244 18.79 4.46 3.14
CA TYR A 244 19.36 4.32 4.48
C TYR A 244 20.41 5.39 4.78
N GLN A 245 21.33 5.63 3.84
CA GLN A 245 22.36 6.66 4.03
C GLN A 245 21.73 8.06 4.11
N TYR A 246 20.82 8.38 3.19
CA TYR A 246 20.16 9.68 3.17
C TYR A 246 19.25 9.90 4.39
N SER A 247 18.65 8.87 4.96
CA SER A 247 17.80 9.02 6.15
C SER A 247 18.54 9.61 7.36
N LYS A 248 19.85 9.47 7.42
CA LYS A 248 20.68 10.03 8.49
C LYS A 248 20.80 11.56 8.42
N GLU A 249 20.67 12.11 7.20
CA GLU A 249 20.76 13.54 6.90
C GLU A 249 19.37 14.23 6.85
N THR A 250 18.34 13.53 7.29
CA THR A 250 16.96 14.03 7.34
C THR A 250 16.54 14.28 8.78
N MET A 251 15.36 14.86 8.99
CA MET A 251 14.77 15.06 10.32
C MET A 251 14.67 13.76 11.16
N ARG A 252 14.95 12.59 10.59
CA ARG A 252 15.03 11.30 11.29
C ARG A 252 16.43 11.01 11.82
N GLY A 253 17.44 11.77 11.39
CA GLY A 253 18.82 11.72 11.89
C GLY A 253 19.01 12.59 13.13
N LYS A 254 20.28 12.78 13.52
CA LYS A 254 20.65 13.71 14.59
C LYS A 254 20.61 15.14 14.05
N SER A 255 20.06 16.09 14.84
CA SER A 255 20.17 17.50 14.51
C SER A 255 21.65 17.95 14.65
N GLU A 256 22.16 18.66 13.66
CA GLU A 256 23.47 19.32 13.71
C GLU A 256 23.35 20.72 14.35
N LEU A 257 22.12 21.24 14.49
CA LEU A 257 21.87 22.53 15.10
C LEU A 257 21.97 22.41 16.63
N VAL A 258 22.74 23.32 17.25
CA VAL A 258 22.82 23.43 18.71
C VAL A 258 21.52 24.08 19.19
N GLU A 259 20.66 23.30 19.80
CA GLU A 259 19.46 23.80 20.45
C GLU A 259 19.81 24.36 21.84
N THR A 260 19.52 25.62 22.07
CA THR A 260 19.67 26.30 23.38
C THR A 260 18.33 26.42 24.07
N GLY A 261 18.23 26.07 25.35
CA GLY A 261 17.02 26.20 26.16
C GLY A 261 16.24 24.89 26.33
N ASP A 262 14.91 24.99 26.51
CA ASP A 262 14.03 23.87 26.80
C ASP A 262 13.92 22.87 25.62
N ALA A 263 14.26 23.27 24.40
CA ALA A 263 14.37 22.41 23.23
C ALA A 263 15.53 21.39 23.36
N ALA A 264 16.53 21.65 24.19
CA ALA A 264 17.63 20.71 24.48
C ALA A 264 17.17 19.42 25.20
N LYS A 265 15.91 19.35 25.64
CA LYS A 265 15.30 18.14 26.22
C LYS A 265 14.74 17.17 25.17
N GLN A 266 14.69 17.58 23.91
CA GLN A 266 14.27 16.67 22.84
C GLN A 266 15.34 15.61 22.62
N THR A 267 14.88 14.40 22.39
CA THR A 267 15.70 13.19 22.26
C THR A 267 16.83 13.40 21.24
N SER A 268 18.04 13.06 21.61
CA SER A 268 19.28 13.24 20.82
C SER A 268 19.32 12.42 19.52
N SER A 269 18.27 11.67 19.18
CA SER A 269 18.16 10.90 17.93
C SER A 269 16.71 10.44 17.68
N GLY A 270 16.25 10.58 16.43
CA GLY A 270 14.93 10.14 15.99
C GLY A 270 13.88 11.26 15.95
N LEU A 271 12.66 10.90 15.55
CA LEU A 271 11.53 11.82 15.46
C LEU A 271 10.93 12.12 16.85
N ASP A 272 10.44 13.34 17.03
CA ASP A 272 9.69 13.73 18.22
C ASP A 272 8.46 12.83 18.43
N ARG A 273 8.10 12.58 19.70
CA ARG A 273 6.99 11.71 20.06
C ARG A 273 5.65 12.23 19.56
N ASP A 274 5.43 13.53 19.69
CA ASP A 274 4.16 14.13 19.29
C ASP A 274 4.00 14.08 17.77
N TYR A 275 5.10 14.28 17.03
CA TYR A 275 5.11 14.07 15.58
C TYR A 275 4.79 12.62 15.18
N ILE A 276 5.37 11.62 15.87
CA ILE A 276 5.12 10.19 15.56
C ILE A 276 3.67 9.82 15.82
N THR A 277 3.06 10.37 16.86
CA THR A 277 1.71 10.01 17.32
C THR A 277 0.59 10.88 16.75
N GLN A 278 0.92 12.01 16.11
CA GLN A 278 -0.09 12.98 15.62
C GLN A 278 -1.11 12.38 14.64
N TRP A 279 -0.74 11.31 13.93
CA TRP A 279 -1.62 10.59 12.99
C TRP A 279 -2.29 9.38 13.60
N SER A 280 -2.16 9.17 14.90
CA SER A 280 -2.85 8.09 15.59
C SER A 280 -4.34 8.38 15.70
N TYR A 281 -5.15 7.34 15.64
CA TYR A 281 -6.58 7.49 15.95
C TYR A 281 -6.76 7.86 17.43
N GLY A 282 -7.60 8.85 17.67
CA GLY A 282 -8.13 9.08 19.01
C GLY A 282 -8.99 7.91 19.49
N ILE A 283 -9.19 7.83 20.81
CA ILE A 283 -10.04 6.75 21.41
C ILE A 283 -11.43 6.74 20.78
N GLY A 284 -12.05 7.93 20.59
CA GLY A 284 -13.34 8.05 19.95
C GLY A 284 -13.32 7.72 18.46
N GLU A 285 -12.21 7.92 17.79
CA GLU A 285 -12.03 7.65 16.35
C GLU A 285 -11.99 6.15 16.03
N THR A 286 -11.55 5.32 16.99
CA THR A 286 -11.55 3.86 16.84
C THR A 286 -12.94 3.30 16.55
N TRP A 287 -13.99 3.97 17.01
CA TRP A 287 -15.37 3.60 16.69
C TRP A 287 -15.73 3.71 15.22
N THR A 288 -14.96 4.47 14.45
CA THR A 288 -15.13 4.55 12.98
C THR A 288 -14.96 3.20 12.30
N LEU A 289 -14.16 2.30 12.88
CA LEU A 289 -13.98 0.93 12.38
C LEU A 289 -15.28 0.11 12.45
N LEU A 290 -16.18 0.43 13.39
CA LEU A 290 -17.46 -0.24 13.63
C LEU A 290 -18.63 0.53 12.99
N VAL A 291 -18.64 1.85 13.15
CA VAL A 291 -19.72 2.72 12.73
C VAL A 291 -19.18 3.70 11.67
N PRO A 292 -19.68 3.66 10.42
CA PRO A 292 -19.22 4.58 9.38
C PRO A 292 -19.36 6.03 9.81
N ASN A 293 -18.37 6.85 9.49
CA ASN A 293 -18.39 8.30 9.73
C ASN A 293 -18.58 8.70 11.20
N PHE A 294 -18.20 7.87 12.18
CA PHE A 294 -18.37 8.17 13.61
C PHE A 294 -17.72 9.49 14.03
N LYS A 295 -16.60 9.87 13.36
CA LYS A 295 -15.92 11.17 13.51
C LYS A 295 -16.00 12.03 12.25
N GLY A 296 -17.07 11.85 11.46
CA GLY A 296 -17.30 12.58 10.22
C GLY A 296 -16.61 11.97 9.01
N GLY A 297 -16.58 12.74 7.93
CA GLY A 297 -16.02 12.35 6.63
C GLY A 297 -14.54 12.67 6.45
N ALA A 298 -14.19 13.11 5.25
CA ALA A 298 -12.86 13.61 4.93
C ALA A 298 -12.66 15.05 5.47
N SER A 299 -11.42 15.50 5.55
CA SER A 299 -11.08 16.89 5.94
C SER A 299 -11.32 17.87 4.77
N VAL A 300 -12.52 17.85 4.24
CA VAL A 300 -12.98 18.76 3.19
C VAL A 300 -14.14 19.61 3.71
N PRO A 301 -14.40 20.80 3.13
CA PRO A 301 -15.48 21.66 3.57
C PRO A 301 -16.85 20.99 3.57
N LEU A 302 -17.65 21.27 4.57
CA LEU A 302 -19.00 20.69 4.73
C LEU A 302 -19.91 21.01 3.54
N ILE A 303 -19.72 22.16 2.89
CA ILE A 303 -20.49 22.58 1.72
C ILE A 303 -20.41 21.58 0.55
N LEU A 304 -19.35 20.76 0.49
CA LEU A 304 -19.20 19.72 -0.54
C LEU A 304 -20.00 18.45 -0.26
N ASN A 305 -20.70 18.37 0.88
CA ASN A 305 -21.58 17.26 1.20
C ASN A 305 -23.01 17.56 0.75
N GLU A 306 -23.38 17.08 -0.43
CA GLU A 306 -24.71 17.33 -1.04
C GLU A 306 -25.85 16.93 -0.11
N THR A 307 -25.80 15.75 0.49
CA THR A 307 -26.84 15.26 1.42
C THR A 307 -26.99 16.14 2.67
N ALA A 308 -25.89 16.69 3.17
CA ALA A 308 -25.93 17.63 4.29
C ALA A 308 -26.50 18.99 3.82
N MET A 309 -26.15 19.44 2.63
CA MET A 309 -26.60 20.73 2.08
C MET A 309 -28.09 20.75 1.74
N GLU A 310 -28.68 19.62 1.35
CA GLU A 310 -30.14 19.50 1.15
C GLU A 310 -30.94 19.87 2.42
N LYS A 311 -30.36 19.63 3.59
CA LYS A 311 -31.02 19.88 4.90
C LYS A 311 -30.50 21.15 5.59
N ALA A 312 -29.49 21.80 5.02
CA ALA A 312 -28.81 22.93 5.65
C ALA A 312 -29.57 24.24 5.40
N ASN A 313 -29.50 25.15 6.37
CA ASN A 313 -30.04 26.49 6.20
C ASN A 313 -29.11 27.35 5.31
N PRO A 314 -29.56 27.80 4.13
CA PRO A 314 -28.74 28.57 3.19
C PRO A 314 -28.10 29.85 3.78
N THR A 315 -28.68 30.41 4.82
CA THR A 315 -28.17 31.60 5.49
C THR A 315 -26.75 31.41 6.02
N TYR A 316 -26.35 30.18 6.35
CA TYR A 316 -25.03 29.84 6.91
C TYR A 316 -24.06 29.29 5.88
N SER A 317 -24.30 29.46 4.58
CA SER A 317 -23.44 28.91 3.51
C SER A 317 -21.98 29.28 3.64
N GLY A 318 -21.66 30.50 4.06
CA GLY A 318 -20.28 30.96 4.35
C GLY A 318 -19.61 30.19 5.48
N LEU A 319 -20.36 29.77 6.49
CA LEU A 319 -19.85 28.93 7.58
C LEU A 319 -19.56 27.50 7.09
N TYR A 320 -20.43 26.95 6.25
CA TYR A 320 -20.25 25.59 5.71
C TYR A 320 -19.03 25.45 4.78
N GLN A 321 -18.56 26.56 4.20
CA GLN A 321 -17.29 26.59 3.45
C GLN A 321 -16.06 26.44 4.35
N GLN A 322 -16.15 26.85 5.60
CA GLN A 322 -15.03 26.85 6.55
C GLN A 322 -15.02 25.62 7.45
N LEU A 323 -16.17 25.02 7.73
CA LEU A 323 -16.28 23.85 8.59
C LEU A 323 -15.87 22.58 7.83
N PRO A 324 -14.91 21.77 8.37
CA PRO A 324 -14.58 20.49 7.80
C PRO A 324 -15.68 19.46 8.10
N GLN A 325 -15.77 18.42 7.26
CA GLN A 325 -16.62 17.26 7.54
C GLN A 325 -16.03 16.34 8.63
N TYR A 326 -14.71 16.40 8.83
CA TYR A 326 -13.99 15.65 9.82
C TYR A 326 -13.85 16.43 11.14
N PHE A 327 -14.09 15.75 12.25
CA PHE A 327 -13.96 16.31 13.61
C PHE A 327 -13.30 15.31 14.59
N GLY A 328 -12.35 14.49 14.09
CA GLY A 328 -11.50 13.62 14.90
C GLY A 328 -10.21 14.28 15.36
N ASP A 329 -9.32 13.46 15.94
CA ASP A 329 -8.11 13.92 16.59
C ASP A 329 -6.89 14.02 15.63
N GLN A 330 -6.99 13.44 14.40
CA GLN A 330 -5.92 13.53 13.42
C GLN A 330 -5.85 14.93 12.80
N PRO A 331 -4.67 15.42 12.36
CA PRO A 331 -4.53 16.72 11.70
C PRO A 331 -5.42 16.85 10.45
N MET A 332 -5.53 15.77 9.67
CA MET A 332 -6.42 15.67 8.51
C MET A 332 -6.67 14.20 8.17
N THR A 333 -7.70 13.93 7.36
CA THR A 333 -7.97 12.60 6.79
C THR A 333 -8.60 12.72 5.41
N SER A 334 -8.28 11.80 4.51
CA SER A 334 -8.93 11.68 3.19
C SER A 334 -10.23 10.87 3.25
N GLY A 335 -10.59 10.35 4.40
CA GLY A 335 -11.82 9.62 4.65
C GLY A 335 -11.71 8.67 5.84
N PRO A 336 -12.85 8.28 6.42
CA PRO A 336 -12.90 7.37 7.56
C PRO A 336 -12.64 5.92 7.10
N VAL A 337 -11.75 5.22 7.79
CA VAL A 337 -11.54 3.78 7.56
C VAL A 337 -12.65 2.99 8.27
N TYR A 338 -13.43 2.27 7.50
CA TYR A 338 -14.51 1.41 7.99
C TYR A 338 -14.26 -0.03 7.55
N VAL A 339 -14.22 -0.96 8.49
CA VAL A 339 -13.93 -2.38 8.22
C VAL A 339 -15.14 -3.28 8.39
N CYS A 340 -16.32 -2.70 8.60
CA CYS A 340 -17.60 -3.42 8.67
C CYS A 340 -17.65 -4.53 9.73
N LEU A 341 -17.05 -4.31 10.91
CA LEU A 341 -16.95 -5.32 11.97
C LEU A 341 -18.31 -5.87 12.42
N LEU A 342 -19.38 -5.06 12.32
CA LEU A 342 -20.73 -5.50 12.67
C LEU A 342 -21.26 -6.63 11.80
N TYR A 343 -20.90 -6.64 10.50
CA TYR A 343 -21.30 -7.70 9.57
C TYR A 343 -20.43 -8.96 9.67
N THR A 344 -19.21 -8.82 10.20
CA THR A 344 -18.28 -9.95 10.36
C THR A 344 -18.42 -10.62 11.74
N SER A 345 -19.12 -10.00 12.67
CA SER A 345 -19.43 -10.60 13.97
C SER A 345 -20.52 -11.66 13.81
N PRO A 346 -20.32 -12.91 14.30
CA PRO A 346 -21.35 -13.93 14.22
C PRO A 346 -22.59 -13.48 14.99
N SER A 347 -23.75 -13.56 14.33
CA SER A 347 -25.03 -13.26 14.96
C SER A 347 -25.29 -14.24 16.09
N PRO A 348 -25.93 -13.81 17.20
CA PRO A 348 -26.40 -14.75 18.25
C PRO A 348 -27.34 -15.83 17.73
N ARG A 349 -27.91 -15.66 16.50
CA ARG A 349 -28.75 -16.66 15.83
C ARG A 349 -27.96 -17.72 15.07
N ASP A 350 -26.65 -17.55 14.92
CA ASP A 350 -25.75 -18.46 14.16
C ASP A 350 -25.01 -19.42 15.11
N ARG A 351 -25.40 -19.49 16.38
CA ARG A 351 -24.90 -20.41 17.40
C ARG A 351 -25.85 -21.55 17.68
#